data_68aa7081ed49976dc8fe07e307cdb983
#
_entry.id   68aa7081ed49976dc8fe07e307cdb983
#
_cell.length_a   1.000
_cell.length_b   1.000
_cell.length_c   1.000
_cell.angle_alpha   90.00
_cell.angle_beta   90.00
_cell.angle_gamma   90.00
#
_symmetry.space_group_name_H-M   'P 1'
#
loop_
_entity.id
_entity.type
_entity.pdbx_description
1 polymer ?
#
loop_
_entity_poly.entity_id
_entity_poly.type
_entity_poly.pdbx_seq_one_letter_code
_entity_poly.pdbx_strand_id
1 'polypeptide(L)' 'MHSQYQKNQNCSIGKFESMLKTKELKFFDLCEFEEIVNHYIDISDFTKTKKAIDLGLNQHPNSC' A
#
# COMPACT_ATOMS: atom_id res chain seq x y z
N MET A 1 9.51 15.16 16.19
CA MET A 1 10.02 13.96 16.26
C MET A 1 9.19 12.86 15.86
N HIS A 2 8.06 12.72 16.45
CA HIS A 2 7.18 11.63 16.14
C HIS A 2 6.66 11.71 14.74
N SER A 3 6.59 12.88 14.20
CA SER A 3 6.04 13.04 12.88
C SER A 3 6.82 12.28 11.82
N GLN A 4 8.04 11.94 12.12
CA GLN A 4 8.83 11.20 11.14
C GLN A 4 8.25 9.85 10.85
N TYR A 5 7.73 9.20 11.86
CA TYR A 5 7.15 7.90 11.65
C TYR A 5 5.90 7.99 10.80
N GLN A 6 5.12 9.01 11.04
CA GLN A 6 3.91 9.20 10.26
C GLN A 6 4.23 9.47 8.81
N LYS A 7 5.30 10.21 8.57
CA LYS A 7 5.70 10.46 7.21
C LYS A 7 6.06 9.19 6.48
N ASN A 8 6.74 8.29 7.17
CA ASN A 8 7.12 7.05 6.54
C ASN A 8 5.90 6.25 6.14
N GLN A 9 4.90 6.22 7.00
CA GLN A 9 3.68 5.52 6.68
C GLN A 9 2.97 6.16 5.51
N ASN A 10 2.94 7.48 5.50
CA ASN A 10 2.30 8.18 4.42
C ASN A 10 3.01 8.00 3.09
N CYS A 11 4.30 7.77 3.13
CA CYS A 11 5.04 7.55 1.91
C CYS A 11 4.55 6.32 1.16
N SER A 12 4.30 5.24 1.87
CA SER A 12 3.80 4.04 1.21
C SER A 12 2.44 4.28 0.57
N ILE A 13 1.57 4.94 1.31
CA ILE A 13 0.24 5.23 0.80
C ILE A 13 0.30 6.15 -0.41
N GLY A 14 1.09 7.21 -0.31
CA GLY A 14 1.23 8.14 -1.42
C GLY A 14 1.81 7.48 -2.65
N LYS A 15 2.75 6.59 -2.45
CA LYS A 15 3.36 5.86 -3.55
C LYS A 15 2.32 4.99 -4.26
N PHE A 16 1.48 4.32 -3.46
CA PHE A 16 0.43 3.48 -4.02
C PHE A 16 -0.57 4.30 -4.82
N GLU A 17 -1.00 5.42 -4.27
CA GLU A 17 -1.95 6.27 -4.96
C GLU A 17 -1.36 6.86 -6.25
N SER A 18 -0.10 7.22 -6.19
CA SER A 18 0.57 7.72 -7.37
C SER A 18 0.63 6.67 -8.46
N MET A 19 0.89 5.43 -8.06
CA MET A 19 0.90 4.32 -9.01
C MET A 19 -0.46 4.15 -9.68
N LEU A 20 -1.52 4.27 -8.91
CA LEU A 20 -2.86 4.13 -9.47
C LEU A 20 -3.17 5.26 -10.44
N LYS A 21 -2.68 6.46 -10.16
CA LYS A 21 -2.91 7.60 -11.02
C LYS A 21 -2.18 7.49 -12.34
N THR A 22 -0.92 7.12 -12.27
CA THR A 22 -0.07 7.08 -13.47
C THR A 22 -0.12 5.74 -14.16
N LYS A 23 -0.71 4.75 -13.51
CA LYS A 23 -0.78 3.39 -14.02
C LYS A 23 0.59 2.76 -14.22
N GLU A 24 1.56 3.24 -13.43
CA GLU A 24 2.89 2.66 -13.40
C GLU A 24 2.98 1.68 -12.28
N LEU A 25 3.40 0.46 -12.56
CA LEU A 25 3.57 -0.54 -11.51
C LEU A 25 4.82 -0.24 -10.73
N LYS A 26 4.70 -0.22 -9.41
CA LYS A 26 5.84 -0.03 -8.51
C LYS A 26 5.95 -1.24 -7.61
N PHE A 27 7.15 -1.53 -7.19
CA PHE A 27 7.39 -2.64 -6.29
C PHE A 27 7.25 -2.16 -4.86
N PHE A 28 6.60 -2.98 -4.02
CA PHE A 28 6.42 -2.69 -2.60
C PHE A 28 6.86 -3.89 -1.80
N ASP A 29 7.43 -3.62 -0.63
CA ASP A 29 7.76 -4.67 0.32
C ASP A 29 6.49 -5.15 1.01
N LEU A 30 6.60 -6.32 1.64
CA LEU A 30 5.46 -6.84 2.40
C LEU A 30 5.02 -5.87 3.49
N CYS A 31 5.96 -5.25 4.17
CA CYS A 31 5.61 -4.27 5.20
C CYS A 31 4.85 -3.11 4.61
N GLU A 32 5.24 -2.66 3.44
CA GLU A 32 4.56 -1.58 2.78
C GLU A 32 3.13 -1.96 2.40
N PHE A 33 2.96 -3.17 1.92
CA PHE A 33 1.61 -3.65 1.59
C PHE A 33 0.74 -3.72 2.83
N GLU A 34 1.31 -4.16 3.95
CA GLU A 34 0.54 -4.20 5.18
C GLU A 34 0.05 -2.83 5.58
N GLU A 35 0.92 -1.84 5.49
CA GLU A 35 0.54 -0.48 5.82
C GLU A 35 -0.55 0.04 4.90
N ILE A 36 -0.40 -0.25 3.62
CA ILE A 36 -1.37 0.21 2.64
C ILE A 36 -2.74 -0.42 2.90
N VAL A 37 -2.75 -1.73 3.08
CA VAL A 37 -4.00 -2.44 3.31
C VAL A 37 -4.66 -1.95 4.60
N ASN A 38 -3.88 -1.84 5.67
CA ASN A 38 -4.43 -1.38 6.94
C ASN A 38 -4.99 0.03 6.84
N HIS A 39 -4.29 0.88 6.11
CA HIS A 39 -4.76 2.25 5.93
C HIS A 39 -6.13 2.29 5.25
N TYR A 40 -6.27 1.54 4.18
CA TYR A 40 -7.52 1.58 3.43
C TYR A 40 -8.66 0.86 4.14
N ILE A 41 -8.34 -0.17 4.92
CA ILE A 41 -9.35 -0.80 5.75
C ILE A 41 -9.85 0.20 6.80
N ASP A 42 -8.91 0.95 7.37
CA ASP A 42 -9.21 1.90 8.42
C ASP A 42 -10.20 2.97 7.94
N ILE A 43 -10.05 3.41 6.72
CA ILE A 43 -10.96 4.39 6.15
C ILE A 43 -12.09 3.75 5.36
N SER A 44 -12.21 2.45 5.43
CA SER A 44 -13.27 1.70 4.78
C SER A 44 -13.26 1.82 3.27
N ASP A 45 -12.10 2.01 2.69
CA ASP A 45 -11.96 2.07 1.24
C ASP A 45 -11.64 0.69 0.71
N PHE A 46 -12.66 -0.14 0.60
CA PHE A 46 -12.44 -1.54 0.25
C PHE A 46 -12.01 -1.74 -1.18
N THR A 47 -12.35 -0.82 -2.05
CA THR A 47 -11.92 -0.90 -3.44
C THR A 47 -10.40 -0.87 -3.53
N LYS A 48 -9.78 0.09 -2.87
CA LYS A 48 -8.33 0.20 -2.89
C LYS A 48 -7.68 -0.90 -2.06
N THR A 49 -8.35 -1.32 -0.99
CA THR A 49 -7.86 -2.45 -0.22
C THR A 49 -7.71 -3.67 -1.10
N LYS A 50 -8.72 -3.96 -1.89
CA LYS A 50 -8.67 -5.11 -2.77
C LYS A 50 -7.57 -4.97 -3.82
N LYS A 51 -7.41 -3.79 -4.37
CA LYS A 51 -6.34 -3.57 -5.34
C LYS A 51 -4.97 -3.81 -4.72
N ALA A 52 -4.78 -3.35 -3.49
CA ALA A 52 -3.51 -3.55 -2.81
C ALA A 52 -3.26 -5.02 -2.57
N ILE A 53 -4.27 -5.75 -2.16
CA ILE A 53 -4.12 -7.18 -1.92
C ILE A 53 -3.77 -7.90 -3.21
N ASP A 54 -4.46 -7.60 -4.28
CA ASP A 54 -4.20 -8.22 -5.56
C ASP A 54 -2.77 -7.96 -6.02
N LEU A 55 -2.33 -6.74 -5.88
CA LEU A 55 -0.97 -6.38 -6.27
C LEU A 55 0.04 -7.10 -5.40
N GLY A 56 -0.23 -7.19 -4.11
CA GLY A 56 0.65 -7.89 -3.21
C GLY A 56 0.81 -9.35 -3.57
N LEU A 57 -0.30 -9.99 -3.92
CA LEU A 57 -0.25 -11.39 -4.32
C LEU A 57 0.52 -11.58 -5.60
N ASN A 58 0.43 -10.61 -6.51
CA ASN A 58 1.21 -10.68 -7.74
C ASN A 58 2.70 -10.55 -7.50
N GLN A 59 3.08 -9.66 -6.60
CA GLN A 59 4.50 -9.42 -6.36
C GLN A 59 5.10 -10.43 -5.38
N HIS A 60 4.29 -10.98 -4.49
CA HIS A 60 4.75 -11.91 -3.48
C HIS A 60 3.84 -13.12 -3.41
N PRO A 61 3.80 -13.92 -4.47
CA PRO A 61 2.82 -15.01 -4.52
C PRO A 61 3.05 -16.09 -3.48
N ASN A 62 4.27 -16.23 -3.02
CA ASN A 62 4.57 -17.27 -2.03
C ASN A 62 4.57 -16.78 -0.61
N SER A 63 4.26 -15.53 -0.40
CA SER A 63 4.24 -15.06 0.97
C SER A 63 2.89 -15.34 1.56
N CYS A 64 2.87 -15.98 2.64
CA CYS A 64 1.61 -16.18 3.28
C CYS A 64 1.69 -15.96 4.72
#